data_d38284a6de2dc4086871dd7569f23ba0
#
_entry.id   d38284a6de2dc4086871dd7569f23ba0
#
_cell.length_a   1.000
_cell.length_b   1.000
_cell.length_c   1.000
_cell.angle_alpha   90.00
_cell.angle_beta   90.00
_cell.angle_gamma   90.00
#
_symmetry.space_group_name_H-M   'P 1'
#
loop_
_entity.id
_entity.type
_entity.pdbx_description
1 polymer ?
#
loop_
_entity_poly.entity_id
_entity_poly.type
_entity_poly.pdbx_seq_one_letter_code
_entity_poly.pdbx_strand_id
1 'polypeptide(L)'
;ASGNARRARKRSSGESPGDGQTLRSSGRQTNVKATDTEEEDDQSEKKYRKCEKAGCSATYPVCFASASDRCAKNGYTSRWYHLSCGEHFCNECFDHYYRSHKDGYEVFALWKKVWTSNGKSEPSLKAFMADQQLPFWVQCTKLDCGKWRQLTKEIQLTASLAAAYRCGMKFNNIKSEGLDHCSQPEDLEVLTAQKCGVHIIARGLVRVRCVQEMDRVLHFMTRKGLINTGVLAVKRPLLPERHGSRNVIVIGAGASGLAAARQLQNFGTQVVVLEARERIGGRVWDDTSLGTTVGRGAQIVNGCVNNPIALMCEQVSARSWDHNEFFAQFSGDHTLLAKGYSAVLHKLAEGLDIRTKCPVQAVDYSGDVVKVTSSNGSQWTAQKVLVTVPLTLLQKNSIQFHPALPERKLKAIHSLGAGIIEKIALQFPYRFWDNKIQGADYFGHIPPGPDKRGMFSVFYDMEPQAVLMSVITGDAVPAVRDMEDKEVVDECMKVLRELFKEQDVPEPLHFFVTHWSRDPWSQMSYSFVKTGGSGEAYDILAEDVQGKVFFAGEATNRHFPQTVTGAYLSGVREASKMAAM
;
A
#
# COMPACT_ATOMS: atom_id res chain seq x y z
N ALA A 1 -42.23 26.83 -16.90
CA ALA A 1 -42.40 27.49 -18.18
C ALA A 1 -41.21 27.18 -19.02
N SER A 2 -41.36 26.25 -19.87
CA SER A 2 -41.44 26.31 -21.38
C SER A 2 -40.16 26.84 -22.01
N GLY A 3 -39.56 26.22 -22.99
CA GLY A 3 -39.92 25.19 -23.94
C GLY A 3 -38.86 25.08 -25.03
N ASN A 4 -38.81 23.94 -25.59
CA ASN A 4 -38.59 23.50 -26.98
C ASN A 4 -37.81 24.34 -28.00
N ALA A 5 -36.92 23.66 -28.76
CA ALA A 5 -37.11 23.16 -30.16
C ALA A 5 -35.78 22.71 -30.75
N ARG A 6 -35.61 21.46 -31.07
CA ARG A 6 -35.67 20.76 -32.34
C ARG A 6 -35.22 21.57 -33.58
N ARG A 7 -34.19 21.06 -34.28
CA ARG A 7 -34.25 20.85 -35.72
C ARG A 7 -33.23 19.83 -36.23
N ALA A 8 -33.77 18.80 -36.85
CA ALA A 8 -33.11 17.83 -37.73
C ALA A 8 -33.14 18.31 -39.17
N ARG A 9 -32.18 17.84 -40.00
CA ARG A 9 -32.30 17.59 -41.45
C ARG A 9 -31.09 16.75 -41.84
N LYS A 10 -31.22 15.52 -42.22
CA LYS A 10 -31.81 14.79 -43.36
C LYS A 10 -31.01 14.88 -44.68
N ARG A 11 -30.49 13.70 -45.06
CA ARG A 11 -30.44 12.99 -46.36
C ARG A 11 -29.51 13.56 -47.42
N SER A 12 -28.78 12.68 -48.15
CA SER A 12 -29.16 11.67 -49.16
C SER A 12 -27.93 10.80 -49.52
N SER A 13 -27.94 9.48 -49.53
CA SER A 13 -28.47 8.53 -50.56
C SER A 13 -27.65 8.47 -51.86
N GLY A 14 -27.24 7.25 -52.20
CA GLY A 14 -26.74 6.80 -53.51
C GLY A 14 -25.87 5.56 -53.34
N GLU A 15 -26.37 4.41 -53.26
CA GLU A 15 -26.67 3.31 -54.21
C GLU A 15 -25.43 2.63 -54.79
N SER A 16 -25.36 1.34 -54.47
CA SER A 16 -24.61 0.28 -55.16
C SER A 16 -25.18 0.06 -56.59
N PRO A 17 -24.61 -0.74 -57.47
CA PRO A 17 -24.48 -2.19 -57.27
C PRO A 17 -23.34 -2.89 -58.07
N GLY A 18 -23.21 -4.20 -57.83
CA GLY A 18 -23.08 -5.16 -58.92
C GLY A 18 -21.88 -6.08 -58.93
N ASP A 19 -22.11 -7.29 -58.50
CA ASP A 19 -21.70 -8.59 -59.04
C ASP A 19 -20.47 -8.77 -59.94
N GLY A 20 -19.78 -9.88 -59.72
CA GLY A 20 -18.95 -10.52 -60.71
C GLY A 20 -18.04 -11.62 -60.19
N GLN A 21 -18.61 -12.81 -60.01
CA GLN A 21 -17.83 -14.06 -60.03
C GLN A 21 -17.02 -14.17 -61.30
N THR A 22 -15.81 -14.69 -61.24
CA THR A 22 -15.42 -15.77 -62.14
C THR A 22 -14.10 -16.44 -61.74
N LEU A 23 -14.14 -17.73 -61.90
CA LEU A 23 -13.11 -18.74 -61.77
C LEU A 23 -12.12 -18.75 -62.95
N ARG A 24 -11.02 -19.49 -62.74
CA ARG A 24 -10.07 -20.12 -63.71
C ARG A 24 -8.92 -19.21 -64.16
N SER A 25 -7.75 -19.72 -64.45
CA SER A 25 -7.09 -21.05 -64.51
C SER A 25 -5.63 -20.80 -64.92
N SER A 26 -4.77 -21.68 -64.50
CA SER A 26 -3.53 -22.15 -65.15
C SER A 26 -2.86 -21.31 -66.23
N GLY A 27 -1.60 -21.04 -66.05
CA GLY A 27 -0.69 -20.60 -67.11
C GLY A 27 0.75 -20.94 -66.78
N ARG A 28 1.16 -22.10 -67.27
CA ARG A 28 2.53 -22.62 -67.30
C ARG A 28 3.25 -21.92 -68.46
N GLN A 29 4.43 -21.36 -68.19
CA GLN A 29 5.41 -21.24 -69.23
C GLN A 29 6.83 -21.38 -68.69
N THR A 30 7.55 -22.14 -69.43
CA THR A 30 8.82 -22.76 -69.28
C THR A 30 9.98 -21.92 -69.82
N ASN A 31 11.15 -22.20 -69.24
CA ASN A 31 12.50 -22.13 -69.80
C ASN A 31 13.19 -20.78 -70.01
N VAL A 32 14.40 -20.65 -69.45
CA VAL A 32 15.66 -21.00 -70.14
C VAL A 32 16.81 -21.11 -69.13
N LYS A 33 17.70 -22.06 -69.38
CA LYS A 33 18.93 -22.47 -68.68
C LYS A 33 20.01 -21.38 -68.66
N ALA A 34 20.81 -21.36 -67.60
CA ALA A 34 22.31 -21.36 -67.66
C ALA A 34 22.87 -21.72 -66.31
N THR A 35 23.48 -22.85 -66.28
CA THR A 35 24.82 -23.35 -65.91
C THR A 35 25.33 -23.12 -64.49
N ASP A 36 25.52 -24.29 -63.88
CA ASP A 36 26.31 -24.78 -62.77
C ASP A 36 27.41 -23.89 -62.20
N THR A 37 27.33 -23.70 -60.87
CA THR A 37 28.51 -23.88 -59.96
C THR A 37 27.99 -24.18 -58.55
N GLU A 38 28.41 -25.36 -58.10
CA GLU A 38 28.59 -25.90 -56.76
C GLU A 38 27.56 -25.61 -55.67
N GLU A 39 26.64 -26.57 -55.50
CA GLU A 39 25.67 -26.73 -54.43
C GLU A 39 26.30 -27.59 -53.32
N GLU A 40 26.56 -27.00 -52.17
CA GLU A 40 26.67 -27.76 -50.91
C GLU A 40 26.10 -27.06 -49.65
N ASP A 41 25.24 -26.02 -49.76
CA ASP A 41 24.70 -25.33 -48.59
C ASP A 41 23.16 -25.08 -48.56
N ASP A 42 22.39 -25.71 -49.44
CA ASP A 42 20.95 -25.39 -49.58
C ASP A 42 19.97 -26.39 -48.91
N GLN A 43 20.43 -27.21 -47.95
CA GLN A 43 19.55 -28.11 -47.18
C GLN A 43 19.10 -27.55 -45.83
N SER A 44 19.74 -26.52 -45.31
CA SER A 44 19.35 -25.92 -44.02
C SER A 44 18.24 -24.87 -44.12
N GLU A 45 18.11 -24.16 -45.22
CA GLU A 45 17.09 -23.10 -45.41
C GLU A 45 15.67 -23.63 -45.63
N LYS A 46 15.47 -24.87 -46.00
CA LYS A 46 14.15 -25.48 -46.20
C LYS A 46 13.41 -25.83 -44.89
N LYS A 47 14.07 -25.73 -43.74
CA LYS A 47 13.51 -26.16 -42.45
C LYS A 47 12.77 -25.10 -41.68
N TYR A 48 12.95 -23.82 -41.99
CA TYR A 48 12.35 -22.73 -41.22
C TYR A 48 11.46 -21.84 -42.07
N ARG A 49 10.20 -21.67 -41.62
CA ARG A 49 9.32 -20.63 -42.18
C ARG A 49 9.48 -19.35 -41.36
N LYS A 50 9.36 -18.21 -42.03
CA LYS A 50 9.37 -16.91 -41.37
C LYS A 50 8.15 -16.72 -40.47
N CYS A 51 8.25 -15.82 -39.47
CA CYS A 51 7.15 -15.41 -38.63
C CYS A 51 5.97 -14.87 -39.45
N GLU A 52 4.75 -15.07 -38.99
CA GLU A 52 3.52 -14.55 -39.60
C GLU A 52 3.46 -13.02 -39.65
N LYS A 53 4.16 -12.33 -38.73
CA LYS A 53 4.16 -10.87 -38.61
C LYS A 53 5.20 -10.27 -39.54
N ALA A 54 4.74 -9.43 -40.50
CA ALA A 54 5.63 -8.66 -41.33
C ALA A 54 6.55 -7.75 -40.51
N GLY A 55 7.85 -7.73 -40.85
CA GLY A 55 8.86 -6.93 -40.13
C GLY A 55 9.33 -7.54 -38.80
N CYS A 56 8.97 -8.77 -38.48
CA CYS A 56 9.56 -9.46 -37.33
C CYS A 56 11.06 -9.70 -37.56
N SER A 57 11.87 -9.31 -36.57
CA SER A 57 13.33 -9.43 -36.62
C SER A 57 13.86 -10.85 -36.34
N ALA A 58 12.99 -11.81 -36.01
CA ALA A 58 13.39 -13.18 -35.75
C ALA A 58 13.62 -13.96 -37.06
N THR A 59 14.86 -14.20 -37.39
CA THR A 59 15.25 -14.99 -38.58
C THR A 59 14.91 -16.46 -38.38
N TYR A 60 15.13 -16.98 -37.19
CA TYR A 60 14.84 -18.36 -36.81
C TYR A 60 13.94 -18.39 -35.56
N PRO A 61 12.60 -18.39 -35.72
CA PRO A 61 11.68 -18.47 -34.59
C PRO A 61 11.84 -19.80 -33.85
N VAL A 62 11.76 -19.74 -32.52
CA VAL A 62 11.78 -20.90 -31.60
C VAL A 62 10.48 -20.94 -30.84
N CYS A 63 9.86 -22.11 -30.74
CA CYS A 63 8.64 -22.28 -29.97
C CYS A 63 8.92 -22.20 -28.46
N PHE A 64 8.32 -21.22 -27.80
CA PHE A 64 8.43 -21.06 -26.34
C PHE A 64 7.38 -21.87 -25.59
N ALA A 65 6.27 -22.24 -26.22
CA ALA A 65 5.17 -22.94 -25.57
C ALA A 65 5.51 -24.38 -25.19
N SER A 66 6.24 -25.09 -26.07
CA SER A 66 6.65 -26.51 -25.86
C SER A 66 5.52 -27.44 -25.34
N ALA A 67 4.26 -27.16 -25.75
CA ALA A 67 3.08 -27.76 -25.16
C ALA A 67 2.64 -29.06 -25.84
N SER A 68 3.00 -29.25 -27.11
CA SER A 68 2.67 -30.46 -27.87
C SER A 68 3.90 -31.38 -27.97
N ASP A 69 3.69 -32.68 -27.95
CA ASP A 69 4.74 -33.69 -28.20
C ASP A 69 5.38 -33.51 -29.57
N ARG A 70 4.65 -32.92 -30.52
CA ARG A 70 5.10 -32.57 -31.87
C ARG A 70 5.60 -31.14 -31.96
N CYS A 71 5.90 -30.50 -30.84
CA CYS A 71 6.41 -29.13 -30.82
C CYS A 71 7.63 -28.98 -31.73
N ALA A 72 7.55 -28.01 -32.64
CA ALA A 72 8.63 -27.69 -33.55
C ALA A 72 9.83 -26.98 -32.90
N LYS A 73 10.10 -27.19 -31.63
CA LYS A 73 11.18 -26.53 -30.83
C LYS A 73 12.15 -25.67 -31.65
N ASN A 74 13.02 -26.31 -32.39
CA ASN A 74 14.02 -25.72 -33.29
C ASN A 74 13.86 -26.26 -34.73
N GLY A 75 12.71 -26.83 -35.06
CA GLY A 75 12.46 -27.50 -36.31
C GLY A 75 11.43 -26.84 -37.20
N TYR A 76 10.98 -27.60 -38.21
CA TYR A 76 10.01 -27.17 -39.18
C TYR A 76 8.59 -27.13 -38.57
N THR A 77 7.88 -26.03 -38.83
CA THR A 77 6.43 -25.89 -38.56
C THR A 77 5.76 -25.26 -39.77
N SER A 78 4.48 -25.57 -39.98
CA SER A 78 3.69 -25.01 -41.07
C SER A 78 3.48 -23.48 -40.90
N ARG A 79 3.47 -22.99 -39.65
CA ARG A 79 3.27 -21.59 -39.31
C ARG A 79 3.89 -21.23 -37.97
N TRP A 80 4.51 -20.05 -37.87
CA TRP A 80 4.97 -19.45 -36.63
C TRP A 80 4.03 -18.31 -36.23
N TYR A 81 3.38 -18.48 -35.07
CA TYR A 81 2.53 -17.45 -34.48
C TYR A 81 3.39 -16.49 -33.66
N HIS A 82 3.18 -15.21 -33.88
CA HIS A 82 3.93 -14.15 -33.22
C HIS A 82 3.26 -13.74 -31.90
N LEU A 83 3.98 -13.78 -30.79
CA LEU A 83 3.60 -13.14 -29.54
C LEU A 83 4.33 -11.82 -29.39
N SER A 84 5.65 -11.83 -29.45
CA SER A 84 6.54 -10.67 -29.50
C SER A 84 7.76 -10.96 -30.38
N CYS A 85 8.57 -9.94 -30.73
CA CYS A 85 9.79 -10.17 -31.51
C CYS A 85 10.81 -10.95 -30.66
N GLY A 86 10.95 -12.23 -30.93
CA GLY A 86 11.75 -13.20 -30.15
C GLY A 86 10.91 -14.24 -29.42
N GLU A 87 9.58 -14.05 -29.33
CA GLU A 87 8.66 -15.03 -28.75
C GLU A 87 7.65 -15.49 -29.78
N HIS A 88 7.75 -16.76 -30.12
CA HIS A 88 6.92 -17.42 -31.11
C HIS A 88 6.41 -18.74 -30.58
N PHE A 89 5.32 -19.23 -31.12
CA PHE A 89 4.89 -20.60 -30.91
C PHE A 89 4.51 -21.26 -32.24
N CYS A 90 4.80 -22.54 -32.33
CA CYS A 90 4.61 -23.29 -33.55
C CYS A 90 3.11 -23.66 -33.77
N ASN A 91 2.78 -24.07 -34.99
CA ASN A 91 1.42 -24.49 -35.33
C ASN A 91 0.95 -25.69 -34.49
N GLU A 92 1.82 -26.60 -34.16
CA GLU A 92 1.51 -27.79 -33.37
C GLU A 92 1.09 -27.45 -31.93
N CYS A 93 1.76 -26.47 -31.31
CA CYS A 93 1.38 -25.95 -29.99
C CYS A 93 0.12 -25.07 -30.06
N PHE A 94 -0.08 -24.33 -31.17
CA PHE A 94 -1.32 -23.60 -31.39
C PHE A 94 -2.51 -24.55 -31.50
N ASP A 95 -2.41 -25.58 -32.35
CA ASP A 95 -3.45 -26.58 -32.54
C ASP A 95 -3.75 -27.39 -31.27
N HIS A 96 -2.73 -27.66 -30.45
CA HIS A 96 -2.90 -28.34 -29.17
C HIS A 96 -3.92 -27.66 -28.26
N TYR A 97 -3.91 -26.33 -28.17
CA TYR A 97 -4.85 -25.59 -27.33
C TYR A 97 -6.11 -25.09 -28.06
N TYR A 98 -6.03 -24.90 -29.36
CA TYR A 98 -7.11 -24.28 -30.12
C TYR A 98 -8.16 -25.27 -30.63
N ARG A 99 -7.74 -26.49 -30.99
CA ARG A 99 -8.65 -27.46 -31.58
C ARG A 99 -9.30 -28.35 -30.53
N SER A 100 -10.66 -28.44 -30.59
CA SER A 100 -11.51 -29.10 -29.59
C SER A 100 -11.22 -30.61 -29.38
N HIS A 101 -10.57 -31.27 -30.34
CA HIS A 101 -10.20 -32.70 -30.26
C HIS A 101 -8.77 -32.91 -29.71
N LYS A 102 -8.09 -31.87 -29.22
CA LYS A 102 -6.74 -31.94 -28.65
C LYS A 102 -6.78 -31.82 -27.15
N ASP A 103 -5.84 -32.48 -26.47
CA ASP A 103 -5.80 -32.61 -25.02
C ASP A 103 -5.69 -31.27 -24.29
N GLY A 104 -5.08 -30.27 -24.90
CA GLY A 104 -4.93 -28.94 -24.31
C GLY A 104 -6.17 -28.03 -24.44
N TYR A 105 -7.19 -28.44 -25.21
CA TYR A 105 -8.34 -27.58 -25.47
C TYR A 105 -9.14 -27.23 -24.22
N GLU A 106 -9.34 -28.21 -23.34
CA GLU A 106 -10.11 -27.99 -22.09
C GLU A 106 -9.41 -26.97 -21.19
N VAL A 107 -8.07 -27.00 -21.14
CA VAL A 107 -7.27 -26.04 -20.36
C VAL A 107 -7.49 -24.62 -20.88
N PHE A 108 -7.45 -24.44 -22.19
CA PHE A 108 -7.73 -23.13 -22.80
C PHE A 108 -9.18 -22.70 -22.59
N ALA A 109 -10.14 -23.59 -22.76
CA ALA A 109 -11.56 -23.31 -22.58
C ALA A 109 -11.88 -22.90 -21.13
N LEU A 110 -11.30 -23.60 -20.14
CA LEU A 110 -11.47 -23.27 -18.73
C LEU A 110 -10.84 -21.89 -18.40
N TRP A 111 -9.61 -21.67 -18.84
CA TRP A 111 -8.94 -20.38 -18.68
C TRP A 111 -9.76 -19.23 -19.32
N LYS A 112 -10.29 -19.45 -20.53
CA LYS A 112 -11.13 -18.48 -21.23
C LYS A 112 -12.37 -18.10 -20.41
N LYS A 113 -13.02 -19.08 -19.78
CA LYS A 113 -14.19 -18.86 -18.91
C LYS A 113 -13.83 -17.98 -17.70
N VAL A 114 -12.73 -18.28 -17.01
CA VAL A 114 -12.25 -17.49 -15.86
C VAL A 114 -11.84 -16.08 -16.30
N TRP A 115 -11.13 -15.96 -17.41
CA TRP A 115 -10.69 -14.67 -17.96
C TRP A 115 -11.89 -13.75 -18.25
N THR A 116 -12.95 -14.29 -18.86
CA THR A 116 -14.16 -13.53 -19.19
C THR A 116 -14.94 -13.13 -17.93
N SER A 117 -15.02 -14.01 -16.92
CA SER A 117 -15.72 -13.71 -15.67
C SER A 117 -15.09 -12.56 -14.89
N ASN A 118 -13.80 -12.31 -15.07
CA ASN A 118 -13.07 -11.20 -14.45
C ASN A 118 -13.17 -9.87 -15.23
N GLY A 119 -14.10 -9.76 -16.20
CA GLY A 119 -14.35 -8.53 -16.95
C GLY A 119 -13.21 -8.09 -17.87
N LYS A 120 -12.28 -8.99 -18.19
CA LYS A 120 -11.15 -8.69 -19.09
C LYS A 120 -11.60 -8.73 -20.56
N SER A 121 -10.85 -8.03 -21.41
CA SER A 121 -11.06 -7.97 -22.86
C SER A 121 -11.11 -9.34 -23.53
N GLU A 122 -11.57 -9.39 -24.77
CA GLU A 122 -11.81 -10.62 -25.53
C GLU A 122 -10.65 -11.64 -25.41
N PRO A 123 -10.96 -12.88 -24.98
CA PRO A 123 -9.93 -13.87 -24.73
C PRO A 123 -9.36 -14.43 -26.02
N SER A 124 -8.06 -14.33 -26.21
CA SER A 124 -7.35 -14.90 -27.36
C SER A 124 -6.38 -15.99 -26.91
N LEU A 125 -6.05 -16.89 -27.83
CA LEU A 125 -5.03 -17.90 -27.58
C LEU A 125 -3.66 -17.25 -27.30
N LYS A 126 -3.35 -16.11 -27.90
CA LYS A 126 -2.11 -15.37 -27.62
C LYS A 126 -2.08 -14.83 -26.19
N ALA A 127 -3.20 -14.33 -25.68
CA ALA A 127 -3.33 -13.90 -24.28
C ALA A 127 -3.18 -15.07 -23.32
N PHE A 128 -3.80 -16.21 -23.62
CA PHE A 128 -3.63 -17.45 -22.85
C PHE A 128 -2.19 -17.92 -22.80
N MET A 129 -1.49 -17.95 -23.94
CA MET A 129 -0.10 -18.38 -24.00
C MET A 129 0.83 -17.43 -23.22
N ALA A 130 0.53 -16.15 -23.20
CA ALA A 130 1.26 -15.17 -22.38
C ALA A 130 1.01 -15.40 -20.88
N ASP A 131 -0.24 -15.65 -20.50
CA ASP A 131 -0.68 -15.85 -19.10
C ASP A 131 -0.08 -17.14 -18.51
N GLN A 132 -0.05 -18.25 -19.29
CA GLN A 132 0.50 -19.54 -18.85
C GLN A 132 2.00 -19.51 -18.52
N GLN A 133 2.70 -18.46 -18.87
CA GLN A 133 4.13 -18.33 -18.62
C GLN A 133 4.44 -17.68 -17.25
N LEU A 134 3.45 -17.10 -16.61
CA LEU A 134 3.60 -16.47 -15.30
C LEU A 134 3.44 -17.50 -14.19
N PRO A 135 4.33 -17.52 -13.20
CA PRO A 135 4.17 -18.39 -12.05
C PRO A 135 2.98 -17.92 -11.20
N PHE A 136 2.25 -18.86 -10.64
CA PHE A 136 1.18 -18.56 -9.70
C PHE A 136 1.76 -18.25 -8.31
N TRP A 137 1.08 -17.39 -7.57
CA TRP A 137 1.35 -17.13 -6.17
C TRP A 137 0.20 -17.65 -5.33
N VAL A 138 0.53 -18.24 -4.18
CA VAL A 138 -0.45 -18.79 -3.24
C VAL A 138 -0.11 -18.37 -1.82
N GLN A 139 -1.12 -18.10 -1.03
CA GLN A 139 -0.97 -17.73 0.37
C GLN A 139 -0.99 -18.98 1.26
N CYS A 140 -0.09 -19.04 2.24
CA CYS A 140 -0.10 -20.10 3.25
C CYS A 140 -1.35 -19.95 4.14
N THR A 141 -2.15 -21.01 4.25
CA THR A 141 -3.40 -21.02 5.05
C THR A 141 -3.20 -21.30 6.53
N LYS A 142 -1.96 -21.48 6.99
CA LYS A 142 -1.67 -21.63 8.42
C LYS A 142 -1.87 -20.29 9.13
N LEU A 143 -2.72 -20.26 10.17
CA LEU A 143 -3.18 -19.05 10.85
C LEU A 143 -2.06 -18.13 11.35
N ASP A 144 -0.94 -18.72 11.76
CA ASP A 144 0.25 -18.02 12.26
C ASP A 144 1.30 -17.73 11.18
N CYS A 145 1.00 -18.00 9.92
CA CYS A 145 1.94 -17.81 8.80
C CYS A 145 1.46 -16.75 7.78
N GLY A 146 0.39 -17.03 7.04
CA GLY A 146 -0.21 -16.11 6.06
C GLY A 146 0.69 -15.67 4.90
N LYS A 147 1.92 -16.22 4.78
CA LYS A 147 2.92 -15.78 3.82
C LYS A 147 2.58 -16.17 2.40
N TRP A 148 2.87 -15.31 1.45
CA TRP A 148 2.76 -15.59 0.03
C TRP A 148 3.98 -16.37 -0.48
N ARG A 149 3.74 -17.40 -1.29
CA ARG A 149 4.77 -18.22 -1.92
C ARG A 149 4.52 -18.33 -3.41
N GLN A 150 5.59 -18.27 -4.18
CA GLN A 150 5.55 -18.51 -5.61
C GLN A 150 5.53 -20.00 -5.88
N LEU A 151 4.54 -20.47 -6.64
CA LEU A 151 4.51 -21.85 -7.12
C LEU A 151 5.49 -22.04 -8.28
N THR A 152 5.99 -23.25 -8.45
CA THR A 152 6.78 -23.59 -9.65
C THR A 152 5.86 -23.55 -10.88
N LYS A 153 6.41 -23.33 -12.05
CA LYS A 153 5.64 -23.17 -13.30
C LYS A 153 4.80 -24.39 -13.67
N GLU A 154 5.18 -25.53 -13.16
CA GLU A 154 4.53 -26.82 -13.39
C GLU A 154 3.27 -27.01 -12.53
N ILE A 155 3.08 -26.15 -11.53
CA ILE A 155 1.97 -26.24 -10.59
C ILE A 155 0.90 -25.20 -10.97
N GLN A 156 -0.25 -25.69 -11.39
CA GLN A 156 -1.42 -24.87 -11.65
C GLN A 156 -2.15 -24.54 -10.34
N LEU A 157 -2.42 -23.27 -10.10
CA LEU A 157 -3.19 -22.84 -8.94
C LEU A 157 -4.67 -23.18 -9.15
N THR A 158 -5.20 -24.07 -8.32
CA THR A 158 -6.64 -24.37 -8.24
C THR A 158 -7.24 -23.78 -6.98
N ALA A 159 -8.56 -23.60 -6.94
CA ALA A 159 -9.25 -23.11 -5.74
C ALA A 159 -9.02 -24.03 -4.53
N SER A 160 -9.00 -25.34 -4.74
CA SER A 160 -8.71 -26.34 -3.69
C SER A 160 -7.27 -26.23 -3.17
N LEU A 161 -6.31 -26.00 -4.06
CA LEU A 161 -4.91 -25.77 -3.67
C LEU A 161 -4.78 -24.46 -2.90
N ALA A 162 -5.38 -23.37 -3.35
CA ALA A 162 -5.36 -22.09 -2.66
C ALA A 162 -5.94 -22.20 -1.24
N ALA A 163 -7.02 -22.95 -1.06
CA ALA A 163 -7.67 -23.16 0.23
C ALA A 163 -6.90 -24.09 1.19
N ALA A 164 -5.99 -24.92 0.68
CA ALA A 164 -5.28 -25.95 1.48
C ALA A 164 -3.76 -25.72 1.57
N TYR A 165 -3.22 -24.74 0.85
CA TYR A 165 -1.77 -24.57 0.74
C TYR A 165 -1.13 -24.20 2.09
N ARG A 166 0.01 -24.85 2.38
CA ARG A 166 0.89 -24.52 3.51
C ARG A 166 2.34 -24.49 3.03
N CYS A 167 3.14 -23.58 3.58
CA CYS A 167 4.57 -23.54 3.31
C CYS A 167 5.20 -24.92 3.52
N GLY A 168 6.08 -25.33 2.61
CA GLY A 168 6.73 -26.66 2.62
C GLY A 168 5.85 -27.80 2.12
N MET A 169 4.65 -27.53 1.57
CA MET A 169 3.81 -28.55 0.95
C MET A 169 4.50 -29.16 -0.27
N LYS A 170 4.66 -30.48 -0.25
CA LYS A 170 5.29 -31.20 -1.37
C LYS A 170 4.26 -31.46 -2.46
N PHE A 171 4.61 -31.12 -3.69
CA PHE A 171 3.83 -31.41 -4.88
C PHE A 171 4.52 -32.53 -5.66
N ASN A 172 3.82 -33.64 -5.91
CA ASN A 172 4.17 -34.74 -6.81
C ASN A 172 5.68 -34.89 -7.12
N ASN A 173 6.47 -35.47 -6.20
CA ASN A 173 7.89 -35.83 -6.37
C ASN A 173 8.85 -34.75 -6.90
N ILE A 174 8.43 -33.51 -7.04
CA ILE A 174 9.33 -32.39 -7.30
C ILE A 174 10.03 -32.09 -5.98
N LYS A 175 11.32 -32.34 -5.92
CA LYS A 175 12.19 -31.89 -4.82
C LYS A 175 12.14 -30.36 -4.81
N SER A 176 11.25 -29.77 -4.01
CA SER A 176 11.44 -28.40 -3.58
C SER A 176 12.66 -28.42 -2.69
N GLU A 177 13.76 -27.88 -3.16
CA GLU A 177 14.96 -27.72 -2.35
C GLU A 177 14.57 -26.90 -1.12
N GLY A 178 14.54 -27.53 -0.01
CA GLY A 178 14.67 -27.23 1.42
C GLY A 178 14.34 -25.86 2.03
N LEU A 179 13.79 -24.91 1.29
CA LEU A 179 13.77 -23.51 1.67
C LEU A 179 12.37 -22.89 1.93
N ASP A 180 11.30 -23.67 1.80
CA ASP A 180 9.94 -23.15 1.97
C ASP A 180 9.33 -23.59 3.30
N HIS A 181 9.71 -22.93 4.40
CA HIS A 181 9.14 -23.15 5.73
C HIS A 181 8.37 -21.93 6.23
N CYS A 182 7.33 -22.15 7.06
CA CYS A 182 6.61 -21.06 7.72
C CYS A 182 7.53 -20.17 8.58
N SER A 183 8.60 -20.73 9.12
CA SER A 183 9.61 -20.00 9.92
C SER A 183 10.56 -19.14 9.09
N GLN A 184 10.65 -19.36 7.78
CA GLN A 184 11.44 -18.47 6.94
C GLN A 184 10.76 -17.10 6.83
N PRO A 185 11.48 -16.00 7.12
CA PRO A 185 10.95 -14.68 6.86
C PRO A 185 10.61 -14.55 5.38
N GLU A 186 9.56 -13.82 5.06
CA GLU A 186 9.49 -13.19 3.75
C GLU A 186 10.71 -12.29 3.70
N ASP A 187 11.66 -12.59 2.84
CA ASP A 187 12.78 -11.68 2.64
C ASP A 187 12.19 -10.38 2.12
N LEU A 188 12.18 -9.35 2.99
CA LEU A 188 11.93 -7.97 2.58
C LEU A 188 13.08 -7.53 1.69
N GLU A 189 13.08 -8.07 0.50
CA GLU A 189 14.09 -7.79 -0.47
C GLU A 189 13.65 -6.66 -1.38
N VAL A 190 14.59 -5.74 -1.60
CA VAL A 190 14.43 -4.70 -2.63
C VAL A 190 14.11 -5.34 -3.97
N LEU A 191 13.00 -4.92 -4.59
CA LEU A 191 12.69 -5.24 -5.98
C LEU A 191 13.66 -4.47 -6.87
N THR A 192 14.49 -5.20 -7.61
CA THR A 192 15.46 -4.66 -8.57
C THR A 192 15.17 -5.19 -9.97
N ALA A 193 15.65 -4.47 -10.99
CA ALA A 193 15.55 -4.94 -12.38
C ALA A 193 16.18 -6.32 -12.57
N GLN A 194 17.26 -6.64 -11.85
CA GLN A 194 17.89 -7.95 -11.91
C GLN A 194 16.98 -9.06 -11.37
N LYS A 195 16.34 -8.85 -10.21
CA LYS A 195 15.41 -9.81 -9.61
C LYS A 195 14.15 -9.99 -10.44
N CYS A 196 13.54 -8.90 -10.88
CA CYS A 196 12.35 -8.94 -11.73
C CYS A 196 12.68 -9.50 -13.13
N GLY A 197 13.89 -9.27 -13.63
CA GLY A 197 14.34 -9.70 -14.96
C GLY A 197 14.26 -11.20 -15.20
N VAL A 198 14.40 -12.02 -14.16
CA VAL A 198 14.29 -13.49 -14.28
C VAL A 198 12.88 -13.93 -14.65
N HIS A 199 11.87 -13.11 -14.32
CA HIS A 199 10.47 -13.35 -14.61
C HIS A 199 10.01 -12.79 -15.97
N ILE A 200 10.88 -12.05 -16.69
CA ILE A 200 10.58 -11.59 -18.05
C ILE A 200 10.75 -12.76 -19.01
N ILE A 201 9.66 -13.12 -19.66
CA ILE A 201 9.56 -14.25 -20.56
C ILE A 201 10.15 -13.92 -21.92
N ALA A 202 10.10 -12.65 -22.34
CA ALA A 202 10.65 -12.18 -23.62
C ALA A 202 12.12 -12.57 -23.80
N ARG A 203 12.52 -12.87 -25.05
CA ARG A 203 13.87 -13.27 -25.41
C ARG A 203 14.52 -12.28 -26.39
N GLY A 204 15.84 -12.38 -26.53
CA GLY A 204 16.61 -11.56 -27.49
C GLY A 204 16.51 -10.06 -27.18
N LEU A 205 16.45 -9.25 -28.22
CA LEU A 205 16.39 -7.77 -28.12
C LEU A 205 15.14 -7.28 -27.39
N VAL A 206 14.02 -8.01 -27.49
CA VAL A 206 12.78 -7.67 -26.76
C VAL A 206 13.01 -7.78 -25.26
N ARG A 207 13.72 -8.83 -24.78
CA ARG A 207 14.08 -8.96 -23.38
C ARG A 207 14.94 -7.79 -22.90
N VAL A 208 15.93 -7.37 -23.68
CA VAL A 208 16.78 -6.23 -23.32
C VAL A 208 15.94 -4.96 -23.15
N ARG A 209 15.04 -4.69 -24.09
CA ARG A 209 14.12 -3.55 -23.97
C ARG A 209 13.16 -3.68 -22.79
N CYS A 210 12.57 -4.86 -22.57
CA CYS A 210 11.70 -5.09 -21.44
C CYS A 210 12.42 -4.87 -20.11
N VAL A 211 13.67 -5.32 -19.97
CA VAL A 211 14.48 -5.09 -18.77
C VAL A 211 14.76 -3.60 -18.58
N GLN A 212 15.10 -2.87 -19.65
CA GLN A 212 15.33 -1.42 -19.57
C GLN A 212 14.08 -0.64 -19.19
N GLU A 213 12.92 -0.96 -19.81
CA GLU A 213 11.66 -0.31 -19.44
C GLU A 213 11.21 -0.70 -18.03
N MET A 214 11.41 -1.94 -17.61
CA MET A 214 11.14 -2.37 -16.25
C MET A 214 11.99 -1.61 -15.23
N ASP A 215 13.26 -1.37 -15.50
CA ASP A 215 14.13 -0.56 -14.63
C ASP A 215 13.56 0.86 -14.46
N ARG A 216 13.11 1.49 -15.54
CA ARG A 216 12.43 2.79 -15.47
C ARG A 216 11.14 2.76 -14.65
N VAL A 217 10.32 1.71 -14.85
CA VAL A 217 9.07 1.50 -14.09
C VAL A 217 9.37 1.29 -12.61
N LEU A 218 10.36 0.45 -12.28
CA LEU A 218 10.78 0.20 -10.89
C LEU A 218 11.27 1.49 -10.21
N HIS A 219 12.09 2.29 -10.88
CA HIS A 219 12.52 3.58 -10.35
C HIS A 219 11.34 4.54 -10.13
N PHE A 220 10.41 4.60 -11.08
CA PHE A 220 9.18 5.41 -10.94
C PHE A 220 8.33 4.94 -9.76
N MET A 221 8.04 3.64 -9.67
CA MET A 221 7.22 3.07 -8.60
C MET A 221 7.90 3.20 -7.23
N THR A 222 9.22 2.98 -7.15
CA THR A 222 10.02 3.18 -5.94
C THR A 222 9.96 4.64 -5.48
N ARG A 223 10.18 5.59 -6.40
CA ARG A 223 10.09 7.02 -6.11
C ARG A 223 8.68 7.42 -5.63
N LYS A 224 7.63 6.82 -6.21
CA LYS A 224 6.23 7.05 -5.81
C LYS A 224 5.86 6.35 -4.49
N GLY A 225 6.71 5.49 -3.95
CA GLY A 225 6.43 4.72 -2.74
C GLY A 225 5.39 3.63 -2.93
N LEU A 226 5.25 3.12 -4.17
CA LEU A 226 4.36 2.00 -4.51
C LEU A 226 5.03 0.65 -4.30
N ILE A 227 6.36 0.61 -4.37
CA ILE A 227 7.22 -0.53 -4.07
C ILE A 227 8.46 -0.05 -3.32
N ASN A 228 9.23 -0.96 -2.76
CA ASN A 228 10.47 -0.67 -2.02
C ASN A 228 10.27 0.41 -0.93
N THR A 229 9.23 0.28 -0.15
CA THR A 229 8.77 1.23 0.85
C THR A 229 8.49 0.52 2.18
N GLY A 230 7.87 1.19 3.14
CA GLY A 230 7.56 0.64 4.45
C GLY A 230 8.78 0.65 5.38
N VAL A 231 8.94 -0.43 6.11
CA VAL A 231 10.05 -0.60 7.08
C VAL A 231 11.37 -1.03 6.45
N LEU A 232 11.42 -1.17 5.13
CA LEU A 232 12.61 -1.55 4.40
C LEU A 232 13.76 -0.56 4.64
N ALA A 233 14.89 -1.04 5.16
CA ALA A 233 16.11 -0.26 5.33
C ALA A 233 17.18 -0.79 4.36
N VAL A 234 17.71 0.07 3.49
CA VAL A 234 18.65 -0.32 2.45
C VAL A 234 20.06 0.20 2.72
N LYS A 235 21.06 -0.58 2.34
CA LYS A 235 22.48 -0.18 2.45
C LYS A 235 22.96 0.69 1.28
N ARG A 236 22.29 0.60 0.14
CA ARG A 236 22.61 1.37 -1.07
C ARG A 236 21.39 2.15 -1.53
N PRO A 237 21.56 3.39 -2.00
CA PRO A 237 20.46 4.17 -2.53
C PRO A 237 19.66 3.43 -3.59
N LEU A 238 18.32 3.56 -3.50
CA LEU A 238 17.38 2.95 -4.46
C LEU A 238 17.21 3.78 -5.74
N LEU A 239 17.54 5.06 -5.68
CA LEU A 239 17.46 5.97 -6.81
C LEU A 239 18.86 6.45 -7.24
N PRO A 240 19.04 6.79 -8.52
CA PRO A 240 20.28 7.39 -9.01
C PRO A 240 20.64 8.67 -8.25
N GLU A 241 21.92 9.01 -8.16
CA GLU A 241 22.47 10.15 -7.41
C GLU A 241 21.78 11.51 -7.69
N ARG A 242 21.33 11.71 -8.93
CA ARG A 242 20.54 12.90 -9.30
C ARG A 242 19.29 13.14 -8.43
N HIS A 243 18.82 12.12 -7.73
CA HIS A 243 17.66 12.16 -6.84
C HIS A 243 18.03 12.15 -5.36
N GLY A 244 19.29 11.92 -4.99
CA GLY A 244 19.71 11.59 -3.62
C GLY A 244 20.61 12.60 -2.91
N SER A 245 21.26 13.53 -3.59
CA SER A 245 22.32 14.39 -3.00
C SER A 245 21.80 15.64 -2.28
N ARG A 246 20.72 15.52 -1.52
CA ARG A 246 20.12 16.68 -0.84
C ARG A 246 20.00 16.46 0.66
N ASN A 247 20.12 17.53 1.41
CA ASN A 247 19.90 17.54 2.84
C ASN A 247 18.45 17.95 3.13
N VAL A 248 17.76 17.15 3.93
CA VAL A 248 16.36 17.39 4.35
C VAL A 248 16.27 17.35 5.87
N ILE A 249 15.59 18.33 6.45
CA ILE A 249 15.19 18.30 7.86
C ILE A 249 13.72 17.89 7.92
N VAL A 250 13.40 16.92 8.77
CA VAL A 250 12.03 16.51 9.09
C VAL A 250 11.70 16.98 10.49
N ILE A 251 10.65 17.76 10.65
CA ILE A 251 10.17 18.26 11.93
C ILE A 251 9.02 17.39 12.43
N GLY A 252 9.28 16.55 13.42
CA GLY A 252 8.38 15.58 14.03
C GLY A 252 8.74 14.13 13.70
N ALA A 253 8.88 13.28 14.72
CA ALA A 253 9.13 11.84 14.63
C ALA A 253 7.86 10.99 14.84
N GLY A 254 6.70 11.46 14.37
CA GLY A 254 5.46 10.69 14.26
C GLY A 254 5.47 9.78 13.02
N ALA A 255 4.39 9.04 12.81
CA ALA A 255 4.25 8.10 11.68
C ALA A 255 4.58 8.74 10.32
N SER A 256 4.15 9.98 10.10
CA SER A 256 4.40 10.72 8.86
C SER A 256 5.87 11.09 8.68
N GLY A 257 6.49 11.67 9.72
CA GLY A 257 7.90 12.09 9.66
C GLY A 257 8.84 10.88 9.50
N LEU A 258 8.59 9.81 10.25
CA LEU A 258 9.38 8.58 10.15
C LEU A 258 9.22 7.90 8.78
N ALA A 259 8.01 7.86 8.22
CA ALA A 259 7.78 7.33 6.88
C ALA A 259 8.54 8.12 5.81
N ALA A 260 8.46 9.45 5.87
CA ALA A 260 9.20 10.31 4.94
C ALA A 260 10.71 10.17 5.09
N ALA A 261 11.22 10.21 6.33
CA ALA A 261 12.65 10.10 6.62
C ALA A 261 13.21 8.76 6.14
N ARG A 262 12.52 7.65 6.41
CA ARG A 262 12.87 6.31 5.92
C ARG A 262 12.94 6.27 4.41
N GLN A 263 11.92 6.77 3.73
CA GLN A 263 11.86 6.75 2.28
C GLN A 263 12.95 7.64 1.65
N LEU A 264 13.16 8.84 2.18
CA LEU A 264 14.23 9.75 1.72
C LEU A 264 15.62 9.16 1.94
N GLN A 265 15.87 8.55 3.11
CA GLN A 265 17.14 7.86 3.38
C GLN A 265 17.36 6.70 2.40
N ASN A 266 16.33 5.93 2.10
CA ASN A 266 16.40 4.86 1.10
C ASN A 266 16.67 5.40 -0.31
N PHE A 267 16.28 6.63 -0.62
CA PHE A 267 16.63 7.31 -1.88
C PHE A 267 18.07 7.84 -1.92
N GLY A 268 18.78 7.82 -0.79
CA GLY A 268 20.15 8.36 -0.66
C GLY A 268 20.20 9.81 -0.20
N THR A 269 19.08 10.39 0.25
CA THR A 269 19.02 11.74 0.82
C THR A 269 19.56 11.72 2.25
N GLN A 270 20.32 12.73 2.63
CA GLN A 270 20.72 12.94 4.02
C GLN A 270 19.55 13.55 4.79
N VAL A 271 19.09 12.86 5.83
CA VAL A 271 17.91 13.27 6.59
C VAL A 271 18.24 13.37 8.07
N VAL A 272 17.82 14.48 8.68
CA VAL A 272 17.80 14.67 10.13
C VAL A 272 16.35 14.86 10.57
N VAL A 273 15.91 14.12 11.58
CA VAL A 273 14.58 14.25 12.17
C VAL A 273 14.70 14.99 13.51
N LEU A 274 13.97 16.08 13.66
CA LEU A 274 13.91 16.87 14.89
C LEU A 274 12.59 16.58 15.62
N GLU A 275 12.65 16.00 16.81
CA GLU A 275 11.49 15.65 17.62
C GLU A 275 11.48 16.46 18.93
N ALA A 276 10.35 17.07 19.24
CA ALA A 276 10.20 17.88 20.45
C ALA A 276 10.18 17.06 21.74
N ARG A 277 9.63 15.85 21.70
CA ARG A 277 9.53 14.91 22.83
C ARG A 277 10.83 14.18 23.08
N GLU A 278 10.86 13.45 24.18
CA GLU A 278 11.93 12.49 24.49
C GLU A 278 11.78 11.17 23.72
N ARG A 279 10.64 10.93 23.13
CA ARG A 279 10.25 9.70 22.44
C ARG A 279 9.79 9.99 21.02
N ILE A 280 9.87 8.99 20.15
CA ILE A 280 9.25 8.97 18.85
C ILE A 280 7.75 8.62 18.93
N GLY A 281 7.05 8.63 17.81
CA GLY A 281 5.67 8.16 17.65
C GLY A 281 4.62 9.27 17.67
N GLY A 282 4.90 10.42 18.29
CA GLY A 282 3.94 11.52 18.39
C GLY A 282 2.66 11.10 19.10
N ARG A 283 1.52 11.09 18.37
CA ARG A 283 0.19 10.66 18.86
C ARG A 283 -0.02 9.13 18.88
N VAL A 284 0.99 8.36 18.51
CA VAL A 284 1.10 6.92 18.78
C VAL A 284 1.94 6.75 20.05
N TRP A 285 1.37 6.13 21.05
CA TRP A 285 2.04 5.88 22.33
C TRP A 285 1.41 4.68 23.00
N ASP A 286 2.15 3.60 23.13
CA ASP A 286 1.70 2.36 23.78
C ASP A 286 2.13 2.35 25.23
N ASP A 287 1.25 1.88 26.10
CA ASP A 287 1.44 1.67 27.53
C ASP A 287 1.39 0.18 27.85
N THR A 288 2.34 -0.29 28.65
CA THR A 288 2.42 -1.69 29.08
C THR A 288 2.30 -1.87 30.60
N SER A 289 2.03 -0.79 31.33
CA SER A 289 1.98 -0.80 32.79
C SER A 289 0.82 -1.63 33.37
N LEU A 290 -0.20 -1.90 32.55
CA LEU A 290 -1.40 -2.66 32.92
C LEU A 290 -1.28 -4.17 32.62
N GLY A 291 -0.08 -4.69 32.38
CA GLY A 291 0.15 -6.10 32.08
C GLY A 291 -0.22 -6.52 30.64
N THR A 292 -0.76 -5.61 29.85
CA THR A 292 -1.00 -5.75 28.41
C THR A 292 -0.67 -4.45 27.69
N THR A 293 -0.55 -4.50 26.38
CA THR A 293 -0.29 -3.28 25.57
C THR A 293 -1.59 -2.54 25.31
N VAL A 294 -1.71 -1.32 25.84
CA VAL A 294 -2.86 -0.43 25.62
C VAL A 294 -2.36 0.87 24.96
N GLY A 295 -2.94 1.24 23.82
CA GLY A 295 -2.58 2.49 23.15
C GLY A 295 -3.14 3.71 23.89
N ARG A 296 -2.27 4.55 24.44
CA ARG A 296 -2.67 5.88 24.98
C ARG A 296 -3.16 6.80 23.85
N GLY A 297 -2.63 6.65 22.65
CA GLY A 297 -3.07 7.34 21.43
C GLY A 297 -3.76 6.41 20.45
N ALA A 298 -3.37 6.49 19.16
CA ALA A 298 -3.86 5.59 18.11
C ALA A 298 -3.46 4.14 18.43
N GLN A 299 -4.39 3.20 18.23
CA GLN A 299 -4.17 1.78 18.54
C GLN A 299 -4.79 0.82 17.52
N ILE A 300 -5.67 1.30 16.64
CA ILE A 300 -6.42 0.48 15.68
C ILE A 300 -5.88 0.71 14.28
N VAL A 301 -5.64 -0.37 13.53
CA VAL A 301 -5.43 -0.35 12.08
C VAL A 301 -6.81 -0.43 11.43
N ASN A 302 -7.23 0.65 10.76
CA ASN A 302 -8.55 0.77 10.17
C ASN A 302 -8.59 0.13 8.78
N GLY A 303 -9.12 -1.10 8.68
CA GLY A 303 -9.17 -1.91 7.47
C GLY A 303 -7.79 -2.45 7.08
N CYS A 304 -7.68 -3.76 6.92
CA CYS A 304 -6.39 -4.43 6.70
C CYS A 304 -6.10 -4.74 5.23
N VAL A 305 -7.12 -4.78 4.36
CA VAL A 305 -6.94 -5.16 2.95
C VAL A 305 -6.20 -4.04 2.19
N ASN A 306 -4.99 -4.34 1.70
CA ASN A 306 -4.10 -3.40 1.00
C ASN A 306 -3.69 -2.15 1.81
N ASN A 307 -3.90 -2.17 3.11
CA ASN A 307 -3.46 -1.10 3.99
C ASN A 307 -1.93 -1.20 4.20
N PRO A 308 -1.14 -0.17 3.88
CA PRO A 308 0.32 -0.25 4.00
C PRO A 308 0.79 -0.47 5.44
N ILE A 309 0.04 0.00 6.44
CA ILE A 309 0.35 -0.27 7.85
C ILE A 309 0.09 -1.75 8.16
N ALA A 310 -1.05 -2.31 7.72
CA ALA A 310 -1.33 -3.72 7.91
C ALA A 310 -0.27 -4.61 7.26
N LEU A 311 0.14 -4.29 6.03
CA LEU A 311 1.22 -5.01 5.33
C LEU A 311 2.56 -4.97 6.10
N MET A 312 2.89 -3.85 6.74
CA MET A 312 4.05 -3.78 7.64
C MET A 312 3.84 -4.57 8.94
N CYS A 313 2.59 -4.71 9.39
CA CYS A 313 2.24 -5.43 10.61
C CYS A 313 2.09 -6.94 10.42
N GLU A 314 1.97 -7.46 9.20
CA GLU A 314 1.96 -8.92 8.93
C GLU A 314 3.19 -9.62 9.51
N GLN A 315 4.24 -8.88 9.76
CA GLN A 315 5.43 -9.33 10.49
C GLN A 315 5.31 -9.20 12.04
N VAL A 316 4.22 -8.56 12.51
CA VAL A 316 3.93 -8.32 13.92
C VAL A 316 2.52 -8.84 14.16
N SER A 317 2.38 -9.96 14.84
CA SER A 317 1.11 -10.63 15.14
C SER A 317 -0.03 -9.65 15.49
N ALA A 318 -1.11 -9.63 14.72
CA ALA A 318 -2.27 -8.76 14.88
C ALA A 318 -3.50 -9.58 15.28
N ARG A 319 -4.36 -9.01 16.15
CA ARG A 319 -5.67 -9.56 16.52
C ARG A 319 -6.77 -8.81 15.77
N SER A 320 -7.70 -9.52 15.14
CA SER A 320 -8.75 -8.96 14.30
C SER A 320 -9.95 -8.48 15.11
N TRP A 321 -10.44 -7.29 14.81
CA TRP A 321 -11.70 -6.71 15.32
C TRP A 321 -12.59 -6.34 14.15
N ASP A 322 -13.88 -6.68 14.22
CA ASP A 322 -14.87 -6.36 13.19
C ASP A 322 -15.67 -5.11 13.58
N HIS A 323 -15.42 -4.01 12.89
CA HIS A 323 -16.19 -2.76 13.01
C HIS A 323 -16.59 -2.25 11.63
N ASN A 324 -17.89 -2.30 11.32
CA ASN A 324 -18.48 -1.70 10.12
C ASN A 324 -18.63 -0.18 10.27
N GLU A 325 -17.65 0.60 9.84
CA GLU A 325 -17.78 2.04 9.70
C GLU A 325 -17.78 2.51 8.23
N PHE A 326 -18.70 3.46 7.96
CA PHE A 326 -19.17 3.90 6.64
C PHE A 326 -18.26 4.93 5.93
N PHE A 327 -17.05 5.19 6.39
CA PHE A 327 -16.16 6.20 5.82
C PHE A 327 -15.03 5.60 5.00
N ALA A 328 -14.42 6.41 4.11
CA ALA A 328 -13.31 6.03 3.23
C ALA A 328 -12.13 5.43 4.03
N GLN A 329 -12.18 4.13 4.24
CA GLN A 329 -11.18 3.33 4.92
C GLN A 329 -10.76 2.19 4.01
N PHE A 330 -9.63 1.57 4.31
CA PHE A 330 -9.29 0.31 3.66
C PHE A 330 -10.33 -0.74 4.05
N SER A 331 -10.66 -1.62 3.13
CA SER A 331 -11.59 -2.73 3.41
C SER A 331 -10.95 -3.79 4.30
N GLY A 332 -11.79 -4.66 4.87
CA GLY A 332 -11.38 -5.71 5.78
C GLY A 332 -11.42 -5.30 7.24
N ASP A 333 -10.93 -6.17 8.10
CA ASP A 333 -11.04 -6.06 9.54
C ASP A 333 -10.30 -4.85 10.11
N HIS A 334 -10.86 -4.29 11.18
CA HIS A 334 -10.17 -3.35 12.05
C HIS A 334 -9.39 -4.14 13.10
N THR A 335 -8.11 -3.85 13.25
CA THR A 335 -7.23 -4.72 14.01
C THR A 335 -6.45 -3.95 15.07
N LEU A 336 -6.42 -4.48 16.29
CA LEU A 336 -5.47 -4.08 17.32
C LEU A 336 -4.14 -4.79 17.12
N LEU A 337 -3.05 -4.08 17.31
CA LEU A 337 -1.71 -4.64 17.25
C LEU A 337 -1.34 -5.19 18.64
N ALA A 338 -1.16 -6.50 18.78
CA ALA A 338 -0.85 -7.15 20.07
C ALA A 338 0.41 -6.60 20.75
N LYS A 339 1.39 -6.13 19.96
CA LYS A 339 2.62 -5.49 20.46
C LYS A 339 2.60 -3.97 20.36
N GLY A 340 1.44 -3.39 20.05
CA GLY A 340 1.24 -1.97 19.85
C GLY A 340 1.79 -1.42 18.53
N TYR A 341 1.43 -0.20 18.23
CA TYR A 341 1.87 0.54 17.05
C TYR A 341 3.35 0.96 17.12
N SER A 342 3.87 1.15 18.34
CA SER A 342 5.24 1.62 18.55
C SER A 342 6.27 0.69 17.92
N ALA A 343 5.99 -0.62 17.86
CA ALA A 343 6.87 -1.59 17.21
C ALA A 343 7.11 -1.26 15.72
N VAL A 344 6.06 -0.89 14.98
CA VAL A 344 6.17 -0.47 13.58
C VAL A 344 6.97 0.83 13.44
N LEU A 345 6.70 1.80 14.33
CA LEU A 345 7.39 3.10 14.30
C LEU A 345 8.86 2.97 14.67
N HIS A 346 9.22 2.13 15.62
CA HIS A 346 10.62 1.84 15.95
C HIS A 346 11.33 1.20 14.74
N LYS A 347 10.66 0.29 14.04
CA LYS A 347 11.22 -0.33 12.83
C LYS A 347 11.43 0.69 11.70
N LEU A 348 10.50 1.63 11.51
CA LEU A 348 10.68 2.76 10.59
C LEU A 348 11.84 3.68 11.00
N ALA A 349 12.04 3.87 12.30
CA ALA A 349 13.07 4.75 12.85
C ALA A 349 14.49 4.15 12.84
N GLU A 350 14.62 2.85 12.62
CA GLU A 350 15.88 2.11 12.74
C GLU A 350 16.96 2.69 11.82
N GLY A 351 18.08 3.18 12.40
CA GLY A 351 19.20 3.78 11.66
C GLY A 351 18.93 5.17 11.07
N LEU A 352 17.85 5.87 11.48
CA LEU A 352 17.64 7.29 11.17
C LEU A 352 18.36 8.19 12.19
N ASP A 353 18.85 9.35 11.74
CA ASP A 353 19.36 10.42 12.64
C ASP A 353 18.17 11.19 13.24
N ILE A 354 17.76 10.81 14.45
CA ILE A 354 16.64 11.41 15.17
C ILE A 354 17.17 12.17 16.38
N ARG A 355 16.90 13.47 16.43
CA ARG A 355 17.25 14.36 17.52
C ARG A 355 16.00 14.62 18.37
N THR A 356 15.92 14.00 19.52
CA THR A 356 14.85 14.22 20.50
C THR A 356 15.13 15.45 21.36
N LYS A 357 14.12 15.95 22.11
CA LYS A 357 14.20 17.19 22.93
C LYS A 357 14.62 18.42 22.12
N CYS A 358 14.22 18.45 20.85
CA CYS A 358 14.53 19.52 19.91
C CYS A 358 13.24 20.20 19.41
N PRO A 359 12.51 20.95 20.27
CA PRO A 359 11.29 21.63 19.84
C PRO A 359 11.62 22.79 18.91
N VAL A 360 11.22 22.66 17.65
CA VAL A 360 11.41 23.69 16.64
C VAL A 360 10.45 24.84 16.90
N GLN A 361 11.01 26.07 16.89
CA GLN A 361 10.24 27.31 17.06
C GLN A 361 10.23 28.21 15.83
N ALA A 362 11.21 28.07 14.92
CA ALA A 362 11.25 28.89 13.71
C ALA A 362 11.78 28.14 12.49
N VAL A 363 11.23 28.46 11.33
CA VAL A 363 11.64 28.00 10.01
C VAL A 363 11.81 29.23 9.10
N ASP A 364 13.04 29.54 8.76
CA ASP A 364 13.38 30.64 7.84
C ASP A 364 13.76 30.05 6.48
N TYR A 365 12.93 30.32 5.46
CA TYR A 365 13.13 29.88 4.08
C TYR A 365 13.30 31.03 3.08
N SER A 366 13.67 32.22 3.58
CA SER A 366 13.90 33.44 2.77
C SER A 366 15.15 33.35 1.89
N GLY A 367 16.20 32.64 2.36
CA GLY A 367 17.46 32.44 1.64
C GLY A 367 17.48 31.19 0.75
N ASP A 368 18.62 30.87 0.14
CA ASP A 368 18.80 29.70 -0.73
C ASP A 368 18.65 28.37 0.02
N VAL A 369 19.00 28.37 1.28
CA VAL A 369 18.81 27.22 2.20
C VAL A 369 17.79 27.57 3.27
N VAL A 370 17.09 26.55 3.76
CA VAL A 370 16.15 26.70 4.87
C VAL A 370 16.92 26.58 6.18
N LYS A 371 16.70 27.52 7.10
CA LYS A 371 17.24 27.51 8.45
C LYS A 371 16.15 27.15 9.45
N VAL A 372 16.39 26.15 10.28
CA VAL A 372 15.50 25.71 11.35
C VAL A 372 16.12 26.01 12.69
N THR A 373 15.36 26.66 13.57
CA THR A 373 15.83 27.03 14.93
C THR A 373 14.93 26.36 15.97
N SER A 374 15.55 25.70 16.94
CA SER A 374 14.88 25.13 18.11
C SER A 374 14.83 26.12 19.26
N SER A 375 13.90 25.93 20.19
CA SER A 375 13.75 26.76 21.39
C SER A 375 14.98 26.73 22.33
N ASN A 376 15.83 25.71 22.22
CA ASN A 376 17.10 25.62 22.97
C ASN A 376 18.25 26.37 22.27
N GLY A 377 17.99 27.11 21.19
CA GLY A 377 18.98 27.88 20.43
C GLY A 377 19.76 27.08 19.38
N SER A 378 19.59 25.78 19.28
CA SER A 378 20.22 24.96 18.24
C SER A 378 19.67 25.32 16.86
N GLN A 379 20.55 25.33 15.86
CA GLN A 379 20.20 25.67 14.48
C GLN A 379 20.67 24.59 13.51
N TRP A 380 19.85 24.33 12.48
CA TRP A 380 20.16 23.43 11.38
C TRP A 380 19.85 24.11 10.05
N THR A 381 20.54 23.70 9.02
CA THR A 381 20.29 24.17 7.65
C THR A 381 20.10 23.00 6.71
N ALA A 382 19.17 23.14 5.78
CA ALA A 382 18.90 22.14 4.74
C ALA A 382 18.36 22.82 3.48
N GLN A 383 18.38 22.09 2.37
CA GLN A 383 17.76 22.57 1.13
C GLN A 383 16.24 22.52 1.20
N LYS A 384 15.68 21.56 1.95
CA LYS A 384 14.25 21.38 2.10
C LYS A 384 13.90 20.99 3.54
N VAL A 385 12.72 21.38 3.97
CA VAL A 385 12.18 21.05 5.29
C VAL A 385 10.80 20.42 5.13
N LEU A 386 10.55 19.33 5.85
CA LEU A 386 9.25 18.71 5.97
C LEU A 386 8.66 18.97 7.37
N VAL A 387 7.51 19.62 7.41
CA VAL A 387 6.77 19.93 8.64
C VAL A 387 5.69 18.87 8.82
N THR A 388 5.74 18.13 9.95
CA THR A 388 4.76 17.07 10.27
C THR A 388 4.09 17.25 11.62
N VAL A 389 4.11 18.46 12.14
CA VAL A 389 3.52 18.79 13.44
C VAL A 389 2.00 18.73 13.41
N PRO A 390 1.33 18.46 14.55
CA PRO A 390 -0.12 18.51 14.66
C PRO A 390 -0.72 19.84 14.22
N LEU A 391 -1.93 19.80 13.68
CA LEU A 391 -2.66 20.97 13.17
C LEU A 391 -2.74 22.12 14.19
N THR A 392 -3.00 21.82 15.46
CA THR A 392 -3.08 22.83 16.55
C THR A 392 -1.82 23.66 16.68
N LEU A 393 -0.64 23.08 16.49
CA LEU A 393 0.62 23.82 16.58
C LEU A 393 0.76 24.83 15.42
N LEU A 394 0.24 24.51 14.24
CA LEU A 394 0.15 25.44 13.12
C LEU A 394 -0.91 26.52 13.37
N GLN A 395 -2.08 26.16 13.91
CA GLN A 395 -3.15 27.11 14.24
C GLN A 395 -2.73 28.12 15.32
N LYS A 396 -1.91 27.71 16.28
CA LYS A 396 -1.42 28.54 17.38
C LYS A 396 -0.10 29.26 17.04
N ASN A 397 0.38 29.14 15.81
CA ASN A 397 1.67 29.70 15.39
C ASN A 397 2.84 29.30 16.32
N SER A 398 2.82 28.06 16.83
CA SER A 398 3.89 27.55 17.69
C SER A 398 5.23 27.47 16.96
N ILE A 399 5.21 27.44 15.64
CA ILE A 399 6.40 27.56 14.77
C ILE A 399 6.24 28.84 13.95
N GLN A 400 7.24 29.72 14.04
CA GLN A 400 7.30 30.94 13.25
C GLN A 400 7.89 30.65 11.87
N PHE A 401 7.18 31.02 10.81
CA PHE A 401 7.66 30.87 9.43
C PHE A 401 8.10 32.23 8.90
N HIS A 402 9.30 32.28 8.32
CA HIS A 402 9.82 33.47 7.68
C HIS A 402 10.30 33.12 6.24
N PRO A 403 9.69 33.72 5.20
CA PRO A 403 8.48 34.55 5.21
C PRO A 403 7.24 33.88 5.82
N ALA A 404 6.17 34.66 6.08
CA ALA A 404 4.92 34.06 6.55
C ALA A 404 4.34 33.08 5.52
N LEU A 405 3.64 32.05 5.98
CA LEU A 405 2.95 31.10 5.10
C LEU A 405 1.93 31.83 4.21
N PRO A 406 1.70 31.37 2.97
CA PRO A 406 0.70 31.95 2.08
C PRO A 406 -0.69 32.04 2.75
N GLU A 407 -1.42 33.14 2.51
CA GLU A 407 -2.74 33.38 3.13
C GLU A 407 -3.73 32.25 2.86
N ARG A 408 -3.71 31.67 1.64
CA ARG A 408 -4.54 30.52 1.28
C ARG A 408 -4.29 29.34 2.22
N LYS A 409 -3.03 29.06 2.55
CA LYS A 409 -2.64 27.99 3.47
C LYS A 409 -3.03 28.30 4.90
N LEU A 410 -2.87 29.54 5.36
CA LEU A 410 -3.33 29.96 6.70
C LEU A 410 -4.84 29.82 6.84
N LYS A 411 -5.63 30.21 5.83
CA LYS A 411 -7.08 29.98 5.81
C LYS A 411 -7.44 28.50 5.90
N ALA A 412 -6.73 27.62 5.16
CA ALA A 412 -6.95 26.18 5.22
C ALA A 412 -6.63 25.60 6.61
N ILE A 413 -5.53 26.01 7.24
CA ILE A 413 -5.13 25.62 8.60
C ILE A 413 -6.27 25.96 9.60
N HIS A 414 -6.88 27.14 9.49
CA HIS A 414 -7.92 27.57 10.43
C HIS A 414 -9.32 27.04 10.09
N SER A 415 -9.56 26.57 8.86
CA SER A 415 -10.84 25.98 8.45
C SER A 415 -11.03 24.54 8.95
N LEU A 416 -9.95 23.84 9.30
CA LEU A 416 -9.99 22.52 9.92
C LEU A 416 -10.20 22.63 11.43
N GLY A 417 -10.86 21.63 12.01
CA GLY A 417 -11.04 21.46 13.45
C GLY A 417 -9.99 20.53 14.06
N ALA A 418 -9.76 20.70 15.34
CA ALA A 418 -8.93 19.81 16.16
C ALA A 418 -9.85 19.08 17.14
N GLY A 419 -10.05 17.77 16.93
CA GLY A 419 -10.82 16.90 17.80
C GLY A 419 -9.97 16.38 18.94
N ILE A 420 -10.60 16.12 20.07
CA ILE A 420 -9.95 15.58 21.25
C ILE A 420 -10.68 14.32 21.70
N ILE A 421 -9.91 13.28 21.97
CA ILE A 421 -10.32 12.08 22.69
C ILE A 421 -9.34 11.89 23.83
N GLU A 422 -9.86 11.79 25.04
CA GLU A 422 -9.10 11.28 26.17
C GLU A 422 -9.46 9.81 26.41
N LYS A 423 -8.53 9.06 26.97
CA LYS A 423 -8.70 7.65 27.27
C LYS A 423 -8.50 7.40 28.75
N ILE A 424 -9.24 6.44 29.26
CA ILE A 424 -9.03 5.84 30.56
C ILE A 424 -8.85 4.33 30.36
N ALA A 425 -7.88 3.74 31.03
CA ALA A 425 -7.71 2.29 31.09
C ALA A 425 -7.56 1.85 32.53
N LEU A 426 -8.29 0.79 32.90
CA LEU A 426 -8.42 0.28 34.26
C LEU A 426 -8.07 -1.21 34.25
N GLN A 427 -7.13 -1.62 35.09
CA GLN A 427 -6.81 -3.01 35.35
C GLN A 427 -7.50 -3.49 36.61
N PHE A 428 -8.23 -4.59 36.52
CA PHE A 428 -8.98 -5.19 37.61
C PHE A 428 -8.33 -6.48 38.11
N PRO A 429 -8.65 -6.96 39.32
CA PRO A 429 -8.14 -8.24 39.83
C PRO A 429 -8.70 -9.45 39.06
N TYR A 430 -9.88 -9.33 38.47
CA TYR A 430 -10.54 -10.34 37.64
C TYR A 430 -11.53 -9.68 36.67
N ARG A 431 -11.95 -10.42 35.63
CA ARG A 431 -12.88 -9.98 34.60
C ARG A 431 -14.33 -10.15 35.05
N PHE A 432 -14.87 -9.18 35.79
CA PHE A 432 -16.24 -9.20 36.30
C PHE A 432 -17.31 -9.06 35.21
N TRP A 433 -16.94 -8.61 34.02
CA TRP A 433 -17.87 -8.35 32.90
C TRP A 433 -18.13 -9.57 32.00
N ASP A 434 -17.36 -10.64 32.08
CA ASP A 434 -17.41 -11.78 31.14
C ASP A 434 -18.80 -12.39 30.98
N ASN A 435 -19.53 -12.60 32.07
CA ASN A 435 -20.86 -13.17 32.03
C ASN A 435 -21.89 -12.29 31.27
N LYS A 436 -21.71 -10.98 31.27
CA LYS A 436 -22.63 -10.03 30.67
C LYS A 436 -22.31 -9.77 29.19
N ILE A 437 -21.04 -9.68 28.83
CA ILE A 437 -20.62 -9.39 27.46
C ILE A 437 -20.48 -10.64 26.56
N GLN A 438 -20.39 -11.84 27.17
CA GLN A 438 -20.39 -13.13 26.48
C GLN A 438 -19.35 -13.22 25.33
N GLY A 439 -18.16 -12.71 25.55
CA GLY A 439 -17.06 -12.73 24.57
C GLY A 439 -17.11 -11.62 23.53
N ALA A 440 -17.95 -10.59 23.72
CA ALA A 440 -17.88 -9.38 22.89
C ALA A 440 -16.59 -8.58 23.22
N ASP A 441 -15.99 -8.01 22.19
CA ASP A 441 -14.76 -7.21 22.32
C ASP A 441 -14.99 -5.85 23.00
N TYR A 442 -16.25 -5.40 23.10
CA TYR A 442 -16.63 -4.12 23.71
C TYR A 442 -18.10 -4.11 24.12
N PHE A 443 -18.45 -3.16 24.97
CA PHE A 443 -19.83 -2.84 25.33
C PHE A 443 -20.05 -1.33 25.40
N GLY A 444 -21.28 -0.91 25.11
CA GLY A 444 -21.68 0.51 25.13
C GLY A 444 -22.27 0.94 26.46
N HIS A 445 -22.10 2.24 26.77
CA HIS A 445 -22.80 2.93 27.84
C HIS A 445 -23.64 4.06 27.23
N ILE A 446 -24.92 4.06 27.53
CA ILE A 446 -25.83 5.15 27.18
C ILE A 446 -25.96 6.07 28.39
N PRO A 447 -25.41 7.29 28.35
CA PRO A 447 -25.47 8.19 29.48
C PRO A 447 -26.90 8.62 29.79
N PRO A 448 -27.24 8.85 31.06
CA PRO A 448 -28.61 9.17 31.48
C PRO A 448 -29.10 10.56 31.01
N GLY A 449 -28.19 11.44 30.67
CA GLY A 449 -28.52 12.81 30.22
C GLY A 449 -27.56 13.35 29.15
N PRO A 450 -27.95 14.42 28.46
CA PRO A 450 -27.14 15.02 27.40
C PRO A 450 -25.83 15.64 27.91
N ASP A 451 -25.78 16.05 29.16
CA ASP A 451 -24.62 16.61 29.86
C ASP A 451 -23.45 15.59 30.02
N LYS A 452 -23.80 14.31 30.05
CA LYS A 452 -22.83 13.20 30.13
C LYS A 452 -22.50 12.57 28.76
N ARG A 453 -23.05 13.13 27.67
CA ARG A 453 -22.77 12.59 26.31
C ARG A 453 -21.29 12.64 25.99
N GLY A 454 -20.75 11.51 25.53
CA GLY A 454 -19.32 11.34 25.21
C GLY A 454 -18.46 10.91 26.40
N MET A 455 -19.03 10.78 27.60
CA MET A 455 -18.33 10.31 28.79
C MET A 455 -18.46 8.78 28.89
N PHE A 456 -17.34 8.05 28.75
CA PHE A 456 -17.29 6.60 28.87
C PHE A 456 -18.32 5.86 28.01
N SER A 457 -18.52 6.32 26.76
CA SER A 457 -19.59 5.82 25.87
C SER A 457 -19.35 4.39 25.37
N VAL A 458 -18.12 3.91 25.39
CA VAL A 458 -17.74 2.55 24.98
C VAL A 458 -16.60 2.06 25.86
N PHE A 459 -16.70 0.81 26.28
CA PHE A 459 -15.65 0.09 27.00
C PHE A 459 -15.13 -1.04 26.11
N TYR A 460 -13.84 -1.05 25.86
CA TYR A 460 -13.14 -2.07 25.11
C TYR A 460 -12.50 -3.07 26.06
N ASP A 461 -12.70 -4.35 25.79
CA ASP A 461 -12.07 -5.44 26.50
C ASP A 461 -10.67 -5.69 25.95
N MET A 462 -9.65 -5.54 26.78
CA MET A 462 -8.26 -5.66 26.37
C MET A 462 -7.69 -7.06 26.70
N GLU A 463 -8.44 -8.11 26.32
CA GLU A 463 -8.01 -9.50 26.52
C GLU A 463 -6.53 -9.77 26.17
N PRO A 464 -5.91 -10.76 26.80
CA PRO A 464 -6.46 -11.72 27.81
C PRO A 464 -6.44 -11.16 29.23
N GLN A 465 -5.95 -9.95 29.44
CA GLN A 465 -5.85 -9.36 30.77
C GLN A 465 -7.19 -8.77 31.23
N ALA A 466 -7.37 -8.66 32.54
CA ALA A 466 -8.55 -8.02 33.13
C ALA A 466 -8.45 -6.49 33.04
N VAL A 467 -8.44 -5.96 31.81
CA VAL A 467 -8.28 -4.53 31.53
C VAL A 467 -9.44 -4.04 30.67
N LEU A 468 -10.12 -3.00 31.13
CA LEU A 468 -11.10 -2.24 30.35
C LEU A 468 -10.49 -0.89 29.95
N MET A 469 -10.68 -0.50 28.71
CA MET A 469 -10.33 0.83 28.21
C MET A 469 -11.61 1.55 27.74
N SER A 470 -11.78 2.81 28.14
CA SER A 470 -12.89 3.65 27.67
C SER A 470 -12.40 4.98 27.14
N VAL A 471 -13.29 5.68 26.45
CA VAL A 471 -12.99 6.97 25.81
C VAL A 471 -13.90 8.09 26.34
N ILE A 472 -13.33 9.28 26.39
CA ILE A 472 -14.02 10.52 26.72
C ILE A 472 -13.91 11.44 25.51
N THR A 473 -15.04 11.88 24.97
CA THR A 473 -15.08 12.57 23.67
C THR A 473 -16.01 13.80 23.71
N GLY A 474 -15.85 14.68 22.74
CA GLY A 474 -16.74 15.82 22.54
C GLY A 474 -16.84 16.75 23.75
N ASP A 475 -18.06 17.11 24.11
CA ASP A 475 -18.35 18.08 25.21
C ASP A 475 -18.03 17.52 26.61
N ALA A 476 -17.76 16.21 26.74
CA ALA A 476 -17.32 15.60 28.01
C ALA A 476 -15.83 15.88 28.31
N VAL A 477 -15.01 16.19 27.31
CA VAL A 477 -13.57 16.44 27.50
C VAL A 477 -13.30 17.66 28.38
N PRO A 478 -13.95 18.83 28.18
CA PRO A 478 -13.82 19.97 29.09
C PRO A 478 -14.18 19.66 30.54
N ALA A 479 -15.17 18.77 30.78
CA ALA A 479 -15.60 18.40 32.12
C ALA A 479 -14.54 17.64 32.91
N VAL A 480 -13.73 16.81 32.22
CA VAL A 480 -12.66 16.01 32.88
C VAL A 480 -11.28 16.66 32.78
N ARG A 481 -11.16 17.72 32.01
CA ARG A 481 -9.87 18.35 31.68
C ARG A 481 -9.06 18.79 32.89
N ASP A 482 -9.75 19.34 33.90
CA ASP A 482 -9.14 19.91 35.08
C ASP A 482 -9.27 19.00 36.31
N MET A 483 -9.86 17.80 36.14
CA MET A 483 -9.93 16.77 37.17
C MET A 483 -8.58 16.07 37.35
N GLU A 484 -8.31 15.63 38.58
CA GLU A 484 -7.23 14.69 38.88
C GLU A 484 -7.59 13.31 38.29
N ASP A 485 -6.58 12.52 37.92
CA ASP A 485 -6.77 11.17 37.36
C ASP A 485 -7.67 10.29 38.23
N LYS A 486 -7.52 10.39 39.54
CA LYS A 486 -8.33 9.63 40.49
C LYS A 486 -9.82 10.01 40.41
N GLU A 487 -10.13 11.28 40.26
CA GLU A 487 -11.52 11.76 40.13
C GLU A 487 -12.17 11.23 38.84
N VAL A 488 -11.41 11.21 37.72
CA VAL A 488 -11.88 10.62 36.46
C VAL A 488 -12.14 9.13 36.60
N VAL A 489 -11.26 8.41 37.34
CA VAL A 489 -11.44 6.98 37.67
C VAL A 489 -12.70 6.78 38.48
N ASP A 490 -12.93 7.59 39.54
CA ASP A 490 -14.09 7.47 40.39
C ASP A 490 -15.41 7.70 39.63
N GLU A 491 -15.45 8.65 38.66
CA GLU A 491 -16.60 8.83 37.76
C GLU A 491 -16.80 7.61 36.87
N CYS A 492 -15.71 7.02 36.32
CA CYS A 492 -15.78 5.82 35.50
C CYS A 492 -16.31 4.63 36.32
N MET A 493 -15.83 4.46 37.54
CA MET A 493 -16.28 3.40 38.45
C MET A 493 -17.76 3.52 38.84
N LYS A 494 -18.31 4.73 38.97
CA LYS A 494 -19.77 4.94 39.14
C LYS A 494 -20.54 4.35 37.98
N VAL A 495 -20.10 4.61 36.73
CA VAL A 495 -20.71 4.06 35.50
C VAL A 495 -20.63 2.54 35.48
N LEU A 496 -19.47 1.96 35.78
CA LEU A 496 -19.30 0.51 35.79
C LEU A 496 -20.17 -0.16 36.87
N ARG A 497 -20.27 0.41 38.07
CA ARG A 497 -21.14 -0.11 39.13
C ARG A 497 -22.62 -0.02 38.76
N GLU A 498 -23.04 1.00 38.00
CA GLU A 498 -24.39 1.10 37.50
C GLU A 498 -24.68 0.07 36.41
N LEU A 499 -23.75 -0.12 35.47
CA LEU A 499 -23.88 -1.10 34.40
C LEU A 499 -23.91 -2.54 34.90
N PHE A 500 -23.21 -2.82 35.99
CA PHE A 500 -23.03 -4.18 36.59
C PHE A 500 -23.61 -4.27 38.00
N LYS A 501 -24.72 -3.58 38.27
CA LYS A 501 -25.38 -3.48 39.58
C LYS A 501 -25.78 -4.81 40.23
N GLU A 502 -25.87 -5.89 39.42
CA GLU A 502 -26.24 -7.22 39.88
C GLU A 502 -25.06 -7.98 40.54
N GLN A 503 -23.86 -7.41 40.52
CA GLN A 503 -22.66 -8.04 41.04
C GLN A 503 -21.72 -7.02 41.66
N ASP A 504 -20.75 -7.50 42.42
CA ASP A 504 -19.69 -6.65 42.98
C ASP A 504 -18.70 -6.25 41.87
N VAL A 505 -18.44 -4.95 41.76
CA VAL A 505 -17.44 -4.38 40.86
C VAL A 505 -16.22 -3.98 41.68
N PRO A 506 -15.10 -4.72 41.53
CA PRO A 506 -13.91 -4.48 42.33
C PRO A 506 -13.26 -3.12 41.98
N GLU A 507 -12.47 -2.59 42.92
CA GLU A 507 -11.62 -1.44 42.65
C GLU A 507 -10.50 -1.82 41.65
N PRO A 508 -10.11 -0.89 40.74
CA PRO A 508 -9.01 -1.14 39.85
C PRO A 508 -7.67 -1.20 40.58
N LEU A 509 -6.82 -2.15 40.20
CA LEU A 509 -5.47 -2.31 40.74
C LEU A 509 -4.53 -1.22 40.21
N HIS A 510 -4.61 -0.95 38.93
CA HIS A 510 -3.84 0.06 38.24
C HIS A 510 -4.71 0.76 37.18
N PHE A 511 -4.34 1.99 36.85
CA PHE A 511 -5.03 2.76 35.82
C PHE A 511 -4.10 3.77 35.17
N PHE A 512 -4.52 4.29 34.03
CA PHE A 512 -4.03 5.55 33.48
C PHE A 512 -5.17 6.37 32.89
N VAL A 513 -5.01 7.69 32.88
CA VAL A 513 -5.84 8.64 32.13
C VAL A 513 -4.94 9.42 31.19
N THR A 514 -5.42 9.73 29.98
CA THR A 514 -4.67 10.57 29.03
C THR A 514 -5.07 12.02 29.12
N HIS A 515 -4.18 12.91 28.73
CA HIS A 515 -4.38 14.36 28.72
C HIS A 515 -3.90 14.99 27.41
N TRP A 516 -4.38 14.45 26.25
CA TRP A 516 -4.01 14.96 24.94
C TRP A 516 -4.40 16.43 24.74
N SER A 517 -5.47 16.89 25.39
CA SER A 517 -5.92 18.28 25.39
C SER A 517 -4.93 19.26 26.02
N ARG A 518 -4.14 18.80 26.99
CA ARG A 518 -3.11 19.59 27.71
C ARG A 518 -1.70 19.31 27.23
N ASP A 519 -1.52 18.30 26.37
CA ASP A 519 -0.19 17.91 25.87
C ASP A 519 0.45 19.04 25.04
N PRO A 520 1.63 19.54 25.42
CA PRO A 520 2.19 20.75 24.79
C PRO A 520 2.51 20.57 23.28
N TRP A 521 2.74 19.34 22.84
CA TRP A 521 3.18 19.02 21.48
C TRP A 521 2.06 18.45 20.58
N SER A 522 0.84 18.31 21.12
CA SER A 522 -0.32 17.84 20.35
C SER A 522 -1.52 18.76 20.50
N GLN A 523 -2.04 18.90 21.72
CA GLN A 523 -3.25 19.67 22.08
C GLN A 523 -4.47 19.24 21.23
N MET A 524 -4.44 18.04 20.67
CA MET A 524 -5.49 17.44 19.85
C MET A 524 -5.22 15.93 19.68
N SER A 525 -6.26 15.18 19.35
CA SER A 525 -6.15 13.79 18.93
C SER A 525 -6.07 13.68 17.42
N TYR A 526 -6.97 14.30 16.66
CA TYR A 526 -7.00 14.28 15.20
C TYR A 526 -7.73 15.50 14.61
N SER A 527 -7.53 15.74 13.31
CA SER A 527 -8.19 16.81 12.59
C SER A 527 -9.59 16.40 12.10
N PHE A 528 -10.49 17.37 11.87
CA PHE A 528 -11.77 17.13 11.21
C PHE A 528 -12.19 18.36 10.39
N VAL A 529 -13.13 18.18 9.48
CA VAL A 529 -13.71 19.29 8.71
C VAL A 529 -14.80 19.95 9.55
N LYS A 530 -14.65 21.24 9.86
CA LYS A 530 -15.66 22.02 10.58
C LYS A 530 -16.92 22.19 9.75
N THR A 531 -18.06 22.45 10.41
CA THR A 531 -19.30 22.84 9.75
C THR A 531 -19.05 24.03 8.82
N GLY A 532 -19.49 23.92 7.57
CA GLY A 532 -19.24 24.92 6.51
C GLY A 532 -17.84 24.85 5.89
N GLY A 533 -16.96 23.97 6.36
CA GLY A 533 -15.65 23.74 5.77
C GLY A 533 -15.68 22.77 4.58
N SER A 534 -14.54 22.59 3.95
CA SER A 534 -14.33 21.65 2.83
C SER A 534 -13.12 20.77 3.07
N GLY A 535 -13.19 19.51 2.59
CA GLY A 535 -12.04 18.59 2.55
C GLY A 535 -10.88 19.09 1.69
N GLU A 536 -11.08 20.10 0.83
CA GLU A 536 -10.00 20.77 0.10
C GLU A 536 -8.94 21.40 1.01
N ALA A 537 -9.32 21.72 2.24
CA ALA A 537 -8.38 22.27 3.21
C ALA A 537 -7.20 21.31 3.50
N TYR A 538 -7.43 20.00 3.47
CA TYR A 538 -6.37 19.00 3.59
C TYR A 538 -5.39 19.06 2.40
N ASP A 539 -5.92 19.24 1.19
CA ASP A 539 -5.11 19.32 -0.03
C ASP A 539 -4.29 20.62 -0.05
N ILE A 540 -4.89 21.74 0.33
CA ILE A 540 -4.19 23.03 0.44
C ILE A 540 -3.12 22.99 1.52
N LEU A 541 -3.41 22.33 2.66
CA LEU A 541 -2.42 22.15 3.72
C LEU A 541 -1.23 21.27 3.26
N ALA A 542 -1.45 20.36 2.33
CA ALA A 542 -0.42 19.50 1.74
C ALA A 542 0.43 20.18 0.65
N GLU A 543 0.02 21.37 0.16
CA GLU A 543 0.82 22.11 -0.83
C GLU A 543 2.16 22.52 -0.23
N ASP A 544 3.25 22.37 -0.96
CA ASP A 544 4.54 22.91 -0.54
C ASP A 544 4.60 24.43 -0.72
N VAL A 545 5.55 25.04 -0.04
CA VAL A 545 5.83 26.47 -0.16
C VAL A 545 7.19 26.66 -0.80
N GLN A 546 7.22 27.27 -1.99
CA GLN A 546 8.40 27.60 -2.78
C GLN A 546 9.34 26.40 -3.08
N GLY A 547 8.84 25.17 -3.09
CA GLY A 547 9.66 23.97 -3.24
C GLY A 547 10.67 23.74 -2.10
N LYS A 548 10.55 24.48 -1.00
CA LYS A 548 11.46 24.46 0.16
C LYS A 548 10.80 23.90 1.42
N VAL A 549 9.56 24.29 1.72
CA VAL A 549 8.83 23.86 2.91
C VAL A 549 7.66 22.95 2.52
N PHE A 550 7.70 21.73 2.95
CA PHE A 550 6.72 20.67 2.66
C PHE A 550 5.90 20.35 3.90
N PHE A 551 4.70 19.81 3.71
CA PHE A 551 3.78 19.51 4.80
C PHE A 551 3.23 18.10 4.69
N ALA A 552 3.35 17.32 5.77
CA ALA A 552 2.75 15.99 5.90
C ALA A 552 2.11 15.84 7.30
N GLY A 553 1.46 14.73 7.55
CA GLY A 553 0.68 14.44 8.74
C GLY A 553 -0.76 14.05 8.36
N GLU A 554 -1.53 13.51 9.32
CA GLU A 554 -2.90 13.08 9.07
C GLU A 554 -3.80 14.25 8.58
N ALA A 555 -3.51 15.49 9.01
CA ALA A 555 -4.21 16.70 8.58
C ALA A 555 -3.85 17.17 7.15
N THR A 556 -3.05 16.43 6.41
CA THR A 556 -2.70 16.69 5.01
C THR A 556 -3.14 15.56 4.07
N ASN A 557 -3.95 14.63 4.54
CA ASN A 557 -4.44 13.52 3.75
C ASN A 557 -5.96 13.52 3.72
N ARG A 558 -6.54 13.97 2.60
CA ARG A 558 -7.98 14.06 2.42
C ARG A 558 -8.68 12.70 2.35
N HIS A 559 -7.99 11.66 1.82
CA HIS A 559 -8.58 10.35 1.61
C HIS A 559 -8.63 9.50 2.89
N PHE A 560 -7.60 9.64 3.73
CA PHE A 560 -7.46 8.90 4.99
C PHE A 560 -7.08 9.85 6.15
N PRO A 561 -7.88 10.90 6.41
CA PRO A 561 -7.59 11.81 7.51
C PRO A 561 -7.73 11.07 8.84
N GLN A 562 -7.20 11.65 9.93
CA GLN A 562 -7.39 11.13 11.30
C GLN A 562 -6.70 9.79 11.61
N THR A 563 -6.04 9.17 10.64
CA THR A 563 -5.48 7.82 10.78
C THR A 563 -3.96 7.78 10.72
N VAL A 564 -3.37 6.76 11.36
CA VAL A 564 -1.93 6.49 11.24
C VAL A 564 -1.55 6.16 9.79
N THR A 565 -2.42 5.43 9.09
CA THR A 565 -2.23 5.09 7.68
C THR A 565 -2.17 6.36 6.81
N GLY A 566 -3.09 7.30 7.01
CA GLY A 566 -3.07 8.58 6.29
C GLY A 566 -1.84 9.42 6.61
N ALA A 567 -1.41 9.42 7.86
CA ALA A 567 -0.17 10.06 8.28
C ALA A 567 1.04 9.44 7.57
N TYR A 568 1.15 8.10 7.56
CA TYR A 568 2.20 7.36 6.85
C TYR A 568 2.21 7.70 5.36
N LEU A 569 1.08 7.57 4.68
CA LEU A 569 0.96 7.84 3.24
C LEU A 569 1.30 9.29 2.89
N SER A 570 0.96 10.25 3.76
CA SER A 570 1.35 11.65 3.56
C SER A 570 2.87 11.85 3.59
N GLY A 571 3.56 11.14 4.48
CA GLY A 571 5.02 11.15 4.55
C GLY A 571 5.67 10.59 3.28
N VAL A 572 5.20 9.45 2.80
CA VAL A 572 5.66 8.83 1.54
C VAL A 572 5.39 9.74 0.35
N ARG A 573 4.22 10.38 0.31
CA ARG A 573 3.86 11.37 -0.73
C ARG A 573 4.87 12.52 -0.80
N GLU A 574 5.19 13.13 0.33
CA GLU A 574 6.10 14.27 0.35
C GLU A 574 7.54 13.84 0.03
N ALA A 575 7.98 12.68 0.50
CA ALA A 575 9.27 12.11 0.09
C ALA A 575 9.35 11.93 -1.44
N SER A 576 8.26 11.44 -2.06
CA SER A 576 8.14 11.32 -3.52
C SER A 576 8.23 12.67 -4.24
N LYS A 577 7.56 13.72 -3.73
CA LYS A 577 7.65 15.07 -4.28
C LYS A 577 9.06 15.62 -4.21
N MET A 578 9.69 15.50 -3.05
CA MET A 578 11.06 15.99 -2.83
C MET A 578 12.08 15.30 -3.75
N ALA A 579 11.93 13.99 -3.98
CA ALA A 579 12.81 13.25 -4.88
C ALA A 579 12.56 13.55 -6.37
N ALA A 580 11.43 14.16 -6.73
CA ALA A 580 11.11 14.53 -8.11
C ALA A 580 11.65 15.94 -8.50
N MET A 581 11.90 16.81 -7.53
CA MET A 581 12.41 18.16 -7.67
C MET A 581 13.93 18.19 -7.55
#